data_b7ef85066eba9533b09529a1f6b84149
#
_entry.id   b7ef85066eba9533b09529a1f6b84149
#
_cell.length_a   1.000
_cell.length_b   1.000
_cell.length_c   1.000
_cell.angle_alpha   90.00
_cell.angle_beta   90.00
_cell.angle_gamma   90.00
#
_symmetry.space_group_name_H-M   'P 1'
#
loop_
_entity.id
_entity.type
_entity.pdbx_description
1 polymer ?
#
loop_
_entity_poly.entity_id
_entity_poly.type
_entity_poly.pdbx_seq_one_letter_code
_entity_poly.pdbx_strand_id
1 'polypeptide(L)'
;CPVCGRFAPLVKQLHQHLRGKLTFVFRHFPLQKAHPFALQMACVAEAADFFQRFWQMHEMLFRNASLYSSEKISQYASLLGLEGEDILKIAEARDTKLRVEEQFKDGVASGVNGIPCFFVQGHRYEGDISFDHILRALMQCHL
;
A
#
# COMPACT_ATOMS: atom_id res chain seq x y z
N CYS A 1 8.59 -0.47 -4.42
CA CYS A 1 8.38 -1.08 -5.76
C CYS A 1 7.85 -0.05 -6.75
N PRO A 2 8.66 0.37 -7.75
CA PRO A 2 8.24 1.36 -8.74
C PRO A 2 7.06 0.88 -9.60
N VAL A 3 6.99 -0.41 -9.86
CA VAL A 3 5.89 -1.01 -10.63
C VAL A 3 4.56 -0.84 -9.88
N CYS A 4 4.55 -1.11 -8.57
CA CYS A 4 3.35 -0.96 -7.76
C CYS A 4 2.88 0.50 -7.71
N GLY A 5 3.80 1.46 -7.61
CA GLY A 5 3.46 2.89 -7.60
C GLY A 5 2.74 3.38 -8.87
N ARG A 6 2.96 2.72 -10.02
CA ARG A 6 2.28 3.06 -11.28
C ARG A 6 0.78 2.74 -11.27
N PHE A 7 0.31 1.90 -10.34
CA PHE A 7 -1.10 1.53 -10.25
C PHE A 7 -1.93 2.42 -9.31
N ALA A 8 -1.31 3.32 -8.55
CA ALA A 8 -2.04 4.25 -7.70
C ALA A 8 -3.06 5.13 -8.47
N PRO A 9 -2.72 5.68 -9.67
CA PRO A 9 -3.70 6.41 -10.49
C PRO A 9 -4.86 5.55 -10.95
N LEU A 10 -4.63 4.27 -11.27
CA LEU A 10 -5.66 3.32 -11.67
C LEU A 10 -6.70 3.12 -10.56
N VAL A 11 -6.26 2.89 -9.33
CA VAL A 11 -7.15 2.73 -8.18
C VAL A 11 -7.99 3.99 -7.95
N LYS A 12 -7.37 5.16 -8.08
CA LYS A 12 -8.06 6.45 -7.95
C LYS A 12 -9.15 6.63 -9.03
N GLN A 13 -8.87 6.27 -10.28
CA GLN A 13 -9.83 6.31 -11.38
C GLN A 13 -11.01 5.36 -11.13
N LEU A 14 -10.75 4.14 -10.65
CA LEU A 14 -11.79 3.17 -10.30
C LEU A 14 -12.70 3.70 -9.19
N HIS A 15 -12.13 4.30 -8.13
CA HIS A 15 -12.91 4.94 -7.07
C HIS A 15 -13.81 6.07 -7.60
N GLN A 16 -13.27 6.94 -8.46
CA GLN A 16 -14.03 8.04 -9.06
C GLN A 16 -15.17 7.51 -9.95
N HIS A 17 -14.90 6.48 -10.75
CA HIS A 17 -15.88 5.90 -11.66
C HIS A 17 -17.00 5.19 -10.90
N LEU A 18 -16.67 4.41 -9.89
CA LEU A 18 -17.62 3.57 -9.14
C LEU A 18 -18.33 4.33 -8.00
N ARG A 19 -17.99 5.59 -7.75
CA ARG A 19 -18.71 6.53 -6.86
C ARG A 19 -19.15 5.91 -5.52
N GLY A 20 -18.18 5.36 -4.77
CA GLY A 20 -18.45 4.78 -3.45
C GLY A 20 -18.97 3.34 -3.44
N LYS A 21 -19.12 2.71 -4.60
CA LYS A 21 -19.45 1.28 -4.73
C LYS A 21 -18.22 0.35 -4.68
N LEU A 22 -17.01 0.92 -4.59
CA LEU A 22 -15.78 0.18 -4.50
C LEU A 22 -15.18 0.27 -3.10
N THR A 23 -14.94 -0.86 -2.48
CA THR A 23 -14.05 -0.98 -1.32
C THR A 23 -12.68 -1.43 -1.81
N PHE A 24 -11.68 -0.59 -1.63
CA PHE A 24 -10.29 -0.92 -1.94
C PHE A 24 -9.52 -1.20 -0.65
N VAL A 25 -8.85 -2.33 -0.60
CA VAL A 25 -8.01 -2.74 0.53
C VAL A 25 -6.58 -2.90 0.03
N PHE A 26 -5.66 -2.19 0.68
CA PHE A 26 -4.23 -2.37 0.47
C PHE A 26 -3.67 -3.35 1.50
N ARG A 27 -2.74 -4.21 1.07
CA ARG A 27 -1.99 -5.12 1.94
C ARG A 27 -0.50 -4.98 1.67
N HIS A 28 0.29 -4.90 2.72
CA HIS A 28 1.73 -4.84 2.63
C HIS A 28 2.33 -6.19 2.20
N PHE A 29 3.21 -6.13 1.20
CA PHE A 29 4.01 -7.29 0.77
C PHE A 29 5.45 -6.84 0.49
N PRO A 30 6.24 -6.52 1.54
CA PRO A 30 7.57 -5.94 1.38
C PRO A 30 8.60 -6.96 0.90
N LEU A 31 9.03 -6.84 -0.35
CA LEU A 31 10.10 -7.64 -0.95
C LEU A 31 11.47 -7.07 -0.59
N GLN A 32 11.95 -7.32 0.63
CA GLN A 32 13.17 -6.73 1.17
C GLN A 32 14.44 -7.07 0.37
N LYS A 33 14.48 -8.23 -0.30
CA LYS A 33 15.61 -8.62 -1.16
C LYS A 33 15.73 -7.73 -2.40
N ALA A 34 14.60 -7.31 -2.96
CA ALA A 34 14.56 -6.44 -4.14
C ALA A 34 14.55 -4.95 -3.77
N HIS A 35 13.98 -4.62 -2.62
CA HIS A 35 13.77 -3.27 -2.12
C HIS A 35 14.14 -3.20 -0.63
N PRO A 36 15.40 -2.89 -0.29
CA PRO A 36 15.91 -2.98 1.08
C PRO A 36 15.10 -2.21 2.13
N PHE A 37 14.50 -1.08 1.75
CA PHE A 37 13.69 -0.25 2.65
C PHE A 37 12.19 -0.54 2.62
N ALA A 38 11.76 -1.60 1.93
CA ALA A 38 10.33 -1.89 1.77
C ALA A 38 9.60 -2.12 3.10
N LEU A 39 10.24 -2.84 4.04
CA LEU A 39 9.67 -3.07 5.37
C LEU A 39 9.55 -1.77 6.16
N GLN A 40 10.60 -0.95 6.19
CA GLN A 40 10.61 0.32 6.90
C GLN A 40 9.53 1.26 6.36
N MET A 41 9.42 1.38 5.03
CA MET A 41 8.38 2.21 4.41
C MET A 41 6.96 1.69 4.70
N ALA A 42 6.76 0.37 4.73
CA ALA A 42 5.49 -0.22 5.12
C ALA A 42 5.14 0.14 6.58
N CYS A 43 6.10 0.04 7.49
CA CYS A 43 5.93 0.43 8.89
C CYS A 43 5.63 1.93 9.05
N VAL A 44 6.23 2.79 8.24
CA VAL A 44 5.93 4.24 8.24
C VAL A 44 4.48 4.51 7.80
N ALA A 45 3.98 3.80 6.79
CA ALA A 45 2.58 3.91 6.39
C ALA A 45 1.62 3.46 7.49
N GLU A 46 1.92 2.33 8.16
CA GLU A 46 1.16 1.84 9.31
C GLU A 46 1.23 2.82 10.51
N ALA A 47 2.39 3.44 10.75
CA ALA A 47 2.51 4.47 11.79
C ALA A 47 1.60 5.69 11.51
N ALA A 48 1.50 6.11 10.26
CA ALA A 48 0.60 7.20 9.87
C ALA A 48 -0.89 6.82 10.01
N ASP A 49 -1.23 5.53 9.98
CA ASP A 49 -2.60 5.05 10.20
C ASP A 49 -3.13 5.38 11.60
N PHE A 50 -2.30 5.36 12.62
CA PHE A 50 -2.68 5.79 13.98
C PHE A 50 -3.25 7.20 14.01
N PHE A 51 -2.86 8.05 13.07
CA PHE A 51 -3.30 9.43 12.92
C PHE A 51 -4.31 9.61 11.76
N GLN A 52 -4.85 8.50 11.23
CA GLN A 52 -5.78 8.51 10.08
C GLN A 52 -5.18 9.17 8.82
N ARG A 53 -3.88 8.96 8.60
CA ARG A 53 -3.11 9.51 7.47
C ARG A 53 -2.43 8.43 6.64
N PHE A 54 -2.89 7.16 6.74
CA PHE A 54 -2.33 6.05 5.98
C PHE A 54 -2.21 6.37 4.49
N TRP A 55 -3.31 6.71 3.85
CA TRP A 55 -3.34 6.89 2.40
C TRP A 55 -2.49 8.05 1.90
N GLN A 56 -2.44 9.14 2.63
CA GLN A 56 -1.60 10.29 2.30
C GLN A 56 -0.12 9.93 2.42
N MET A 57 0.28 9.27 3.49
CA MET A 57 1.65 8.79 3.68
C MET A 57 2.02 7.75 2.64
N HIS A 58 1.16 6.76 2.40
CA HIS A 58 1.32 5.74 1.38
C HIS A 58 1.59 6.34 -0.01
N GLU A 59 0.81 7.34 -0.43
CA GLU A 59 1.00 8.01 -1.71
C GLU A 59 2.37 8.73 -1.79
N MET A 60 2.77 9.43 -0.72
CA MET A 60 4.07 10.09 -0.64
C MET A 60 5.23 9.11 -0.74
N LEU A 61 5.15 7.98 -0.04
CA LEU A 61 6.16 6.93 -0.05
C LEU A 61 6.30 6.29 -1.44
N PHE A 62 5.20 6.03 -2.15
CA PHE A 62 5.26 5.49 -3.49
C PHE A 62 5.81 6.47 -4.53
N ARG A 63 5.52 7.76 -4.40
CA ARG A 63 6.10 8.80 -5.28
C ARG A 63 7.61 8.93 -5.13
N ASN A 64 8.16 8.58 -3.97
CA ASN A 64 9.56 8.78 -3.61
C ASN A 64 10.23 7.47 -3.15
N ALA A 65 9.85 6.34 -3.72
CA ALA A 65 10.19 4.99 -3.27
C ALA A 65 11.70 4.65 -3.20
N SER A 66 12.56 5.45 -3.81
CA SER A 66 14.01 5.24 -3.81
C SER A 66 14.74 5.90 -2.65
N LEU A 67 14.07 6.75 -1.86
CA LEU A 67 14.70 7.61 -0.86
C LEU A 67 14.08 7.38 0.52
N TYR A 68 14.69 6.49 1.29
CA TYR A 68 14.38 6.35 2.71
C TYR A 68 15.46 7.05 3.55
N SER A 69 15.06 8.02 4.35
CA SER A 69 15.85 8.54 5.46
C SER A 69 14.91 9.11 6.53
N SER A 70 15.39 9.19 7.77
CA SER A 70 14.60 9.76 8.88
C SER A 70 14.18 11.21 8.62
N GLU A 71 15.05 12.00 7.98
CA GLU A 71 14.77 13.38 7.60
C GLU A 71 13.63 13.47 6.58
N LYS A 72 13.63 12.59 5.59
CA LYS A 72 12.56 12.52 4.58
C LYS A 72 11.23 12.11 5.19
N ILE A 73 11.23 11.13 6.08
CA ILE A 73 10.02 10.70 6.77
C ILE A 73 9.47 11.83 7.65
N SER A 74 10.35 12.55 8.36
CA SER A 74 9.96 13.72 9.16
C SER A 74 9.38 14.84 8.29
N GLN A 75 9.94 15.08 7.09
CA GLN A 75 9.38 16.05 6.15
C GLN A 75 7.96 15.63 5.69
N TYR A 76 7.76 14.35 5.36
CA TYR A 76 6.44 13.84 4.96
C TYR A 76 5.43 13.93 6.10
N ALA A 77 5.83 13.58 7.32
CA ALA A 77 5.01 13.73 8.51
C ALA A 77 4.57 15.19 8.70
N SER A 78 5.50 16.14 8.64
CA SER A 78 5.21 17.57 8.75
C SER A 78 4.23 18.07 7.69
N LEU A 79 4.36 17.62 6.43
CA LEU A 79 3.41 17.95 5.36
C LEU A 79 1.99 17.43 5.63
N LEU A 80 1.87 16.38 6.44
CA LEU A 80 0.59 15.81 6.87
C LEU A 80 0.08 16.35 8.22
N GLY A 81 0.81 17.31 8.80
CA GLY A 81 0.49 17.86 10.12
C GLY A 81 0.80 16.91 11.27
N LEU A 82 1.79 16.02 11.09
CA LEU A 82 2.22 15.03 12.07
C LEU A 82 3.64 15.31 12.55
N GLU A 83 3.96 14.84 13.76
CA GLU A 83 5.31 14.90 14.31
C GLU A 83 6.16 13.75 13.74
N GLY A 84 7.31 14.08 13.13
CA GLY A 84 8.20 13.09 12.51
C GLY A 84 8.77 12.08 13.50
N GLU A 85 9.09 12.53 14.72
CA GLU A 85 9.61 11.68 15.79
C GLU A 85 8.58 10.61 16.22
N ASP A 86 7.31 10.98 16.33
CA ASP A 86 6.23 10.05 16.67
C ASP A 86 6.05 9.00 15.57
N ILE A 87 6.07 9.42 14.31
CA ILE A 87 5.98 8.49 13.17
C ILE A 87 7.14 7.50 13.17
N LEU A 88 8.38 7.96 13.35
CA LEU A 88 9.55 7.10 13.38
C LEU A 88 9.51 6.12 14.56
N LYS A 89 9.16 6.60 15.75
CA LYS A 89 9.02 5.78 16.96
C LYS A 89 7.97 4.67 16.81
N ILE A 90 6.79 5.01 16.26
CA ILE A 90 5.72 4.03 16.03
C ILE A 90 6.13 3.04 14.92
N ALA A 91 6.77 3.52 13.84
CA ALA A 91 7.22 2.67 12.75
C ALA A 91 8.29 1.64 13.21
N GLU A 92 9.14 2.00 14.16
CA GLU A 92 10.16 1.12 14.73
C GLU A 92 9.62 0.16 15.78
N ALA A 93 8.42 0.40 16.30
CA ALA A 93 7.82 -0.43 17.33
C ALA A 93 7.62 -1.87 16.84
N ARG A 94 7.79 -2.82 17.77
CA ARG A 94 7.63 -4.26 17.47
C ARG A 94 6.25 -4.59 16.90
N ASP A 95 5.21 -4.02 17.47
CA ASP A 95 3.83 -4.30 17.08
C ASP A 95 3.53 -3.84 15.64
N THR A 96 4.10 -2.69 15.24
CA THR A 96 3.99 -2.20 13.85
C THR A 96 4.68 -3.15 12.87
N LYS A 97 5.88 -3.63 13.20
CA LYS A 97 6.60 -4.61 12.37
C LYS A 97 5.84 -5.93 12.27
N LEU A 98 5.33 -6.44 13.39
CA LEU A 98 4.53 -7.67 13.41
C LEU A 98 3.29 -7.56 12.52
N ARG A 99 2.58 -6.43 12.56
CA ARG A 99 1.40 -6.18 11.70
C ARG A 99 1.75 -6.27 10.22
N VAL A 100 2.87 -5.68 9.79
CA VAL A 100 3.34 -5.76 8.39
C VAL A 100 3.76 -7.19 8.04
N GLU A 101 4.46 -7.89 8.95
CA GLU A 101 4.88 -9.28 8.74
C GLU A 101 3.68 -10.24 8.65
N GLU A 102 2.63 -10.03 9.42
CA GLU A 102 1.39 -10.81 9.33
C GLU A 102 0.73 -10.62 7.97
N GLN A 103 0.62 -9.38 7.48
CA GLN A 103 0.10 -9.12 6.13
C GLN A 103 0.93 -9.81 5.05
N PHE A 104 2.25 -9.83 5.18
CA PHE A 104 3.14 -10.54 4.26
C PHE A 104 2.87 -12.05 4.29
N LYS A 105 2.77 -12.66 5.49
CA LYS A 105 2.48 -14.08 5.66
C LYS A 105 1.11 -14.45 5.07
N ASP A 106 0.10 -13.63 5.31
CA ASP A 106 -1.24 -13.80 4.73
C ASP A 106 -1.20 -13.74 3.19
N GLY A 107 -0.41 -12.82 2.63
CA GLY A 107 -0.20 -12.75 1.20
C GLY A 107 0.43 -14.03 0.64
N VAL A 108 1.47 -14.56 1.30
CA VAL A 108 2.09 -15.83 0.91
C VAL A 108 1.09 -16.97 0.99
N ALA A 109 0.34 -17.08 2.08
CA ALA A 109 -0.71 -18.08 2.27
C ALA A 109 -1.83 -17.98 1.21
N SER A 110 -2.10 -16.77 0.73
CA SER A 110 -3.05 -16.51 -0.36
C SER A 110 -2.49 -16.72 -1.78
N GLY A 111 -1.26 -17.23 -1.89
CA GLY A 111 -0.62 -17.52 -3.18
C GLY A 111 0.03 -16.32 -3.86
N VAL A 112 0.26 -15.21 -3.15
CA VAL A 112 1.02 -14.07 -3.71
C VAL A 112 2.47 -14.47 -3.86
N ASN A 113 2.98 -14.44 -5.08
CA ASN A 113 4.35 -14.79 -5.46
C ASN A 113 5.11 -13.64 -6.15
N GLY A 114 4.47 -12.48 -6.25
CA GLY A 114 5.02 -11.26 -6.84
C GLY A 114 4.09 -10.09 -6.67
N ILE A 115 4.59 -8.88 -6.93
CA ILE A 115 3.84 -7.63 -6.78
C ILE A 115 3.97 -6.74 -8.04
N PRO A 116 2.93 -5.99 -8.40
CA PRO A 116 1.62 -5.95 -7.74
C PRO A 116 0.81 -7.25 -7.95
N CYS A 117 -0.01 -7.61 -6.97
CA CYS A 117 -0.96 -8.70 -7.07
C CYS A 117 -2.34 -8.18 -6.68
N PHE A 118 -3.33 -8.40 -7.53
CA PHE A 118 -4.70 -7.94 -7.31
C PHE A 118 -5.61 -9.12 -7.00
N PHE A 119 -6.56 -8.88 -6.12
CA PHE A 119 -7.68 -9.77 -5.85
C PHE A 119 -8.97 -9.00 -6.09
N VAL A 120 -9.91 -9.62 -6.79
CA VAL A 120 -11.24 -9.07 -7.06
C VAL A 120 -12.25 -10.01 -6.41
N GLN A 121 -13.03 -9.50 -5.46
CA GLN A 121 -14.03 -10.29 -4.71
C GLN A 121 -13.46 -11.60 -4.11
N GLY A 122 -12.24 -11.52 -3.55
CA GLY A 122 -11.57 -12.66 -2.93
C GLY A 122 -10.84 -13.61 -3.89
N HIS A 123 -10.95 -13.41 -5.19
CA HIS A 123 -10.26 -14.21 -6.20
C HIS A 123 -9.04 -13.50 -6.76
N ARG A 124 -7.91 -14.20 -6.88
CA ARG A 124 -6.72 -13.64 -7.50
C ARG A 124 -7.02 -13.28 -8.96
N TYR A 125 -6.72 -12.05 -9.31
CA TYR A 125 -6.89 -11.54 -10.65
C TYR A 125 -5.63 -11.80 -11.48
N GLU A 126 -5.76 -12.50 -12.60
CA GLU A 126 -4.65 -12.91 -13.48
C GLU A 126 -4.69 -12.22 -14.86
N GLY A 127 -5.63 -11.31 -15.07
CA GLY A 127 -5.74 -10.55 -16.32
C GLY A 127 -4.84 -9.33 -16.36
N ASP A 128 -4.92 -8.60 -17.46
CA ASP A 128 -4.19 -7.34 -17.63
C ASP A 128 -4.63 -6.29 -16.61
N ILE A 129 -3.66 -5.67 -15.95
CA ILE A 129 -3.92 -4.64 -14.95
C ILE A 129 -4.08 -3.30 -15.66
N SER A 130 -5.29 -3.05 -16.16
CA SER A 130 -5.72 -1.78 -16.74
C SER A 130 -7.10 -1.39 -16.21
N PHE A 131 -7.47 -0.12 -16.38
CA PHE A 131 -8.77 0.38 -15.92
C PHE A 131 -9.94 -0.45 -16.45
N ASP A 132 -9.99 -0.68 -17.77
CA ASP A 132 -11.11 -1.37 -18.40
C ASP A 132 -11.20 -2.85 -18.01
N HIS A 133 -10.04 -3.50 -17.85
CA HIS A 133 -10.00 -4.91 -17.47
C HIS A 133 -10.41 -5.13 -16.01
N ILE A 134 -9.89 -4.32 -15.08
CA ILE A 134 -10.26 -4.40 -13.67
C ILE A 134 -11.72 -3.98 -13.46
N LEU A 135 -12.19 -2.93 -14.13
CA LEU A 135 -13.59 -2.51 -14.07
C LEU A 135 -14.53 -3.63 -14.54
N ARG A 136 -14.19 -4.27 -15.65
CA ARG A 136 -14.97 -5.41 -16.20
C ARG A 136 -15.01 -6.58 -15.21
N ALA A 137 -13.86 -6.92 -14.60
CA ALA A 137 -13.79 -7.97 -13.58
C ALA A 137 -14.66 -7.64 -12.36
N LEU A 138 -14.64 -6.39 -11.88
CA LEU A 138 -15.48 -5.93 -10.78
C LEU A 138 -16.98 -6.01 -11.12
N MET A 139 -17.37 -5.70 -12.35
CA MET A 139 -18.77 -5.75 -12.78
C MET A 139 -19.28 -7.17 -13.00
N GLN A 140 -18.43 -8.10 -13.44
CA GLN A 140 -18.80 -9.50 -13.65
C GLN A 140 -19.03 -10.26 -12.33
N CYS A 141 -18.47 -9.82 -11.23
CA CYS A 141 -18.67 -10.44 -9.92
C CYS A 141 -19.99 -10.04 -9.23
N HIS A 142 -20.82 -9.22 -9.87
CA HIS A 142 -22.15 -8.82 -9.37
C HIS A 142 -23.30 -9.58 -10.02
N LEU A 143 -23.00 -10.61 -10.79
CA LEU A 143 -23.95 -11.57 -11.33
C LEU A 143 -23.79 -12.91 -10.59
#